data_0f6cbf5127a3447e6ac369f483a3e807
#
_entry.id   0f6cbf5127a3447e6ac369f483a3e807
#
_cell.length_a   1.000
_cell.length_b   1.000
_cell.length_c   1.000
_cell.angle_alpha   90.00
_cell.angle_beta   90.00
_cell.angle_gamma   90.00
#
_symmetry.space_group_name_H-M   'P 1'
#
loop_
_entity.id
_entity.type
_entity.pdbx_description
1 polymer ?
#
loop_
_entity_poly.entity_id
_entity_poly.type
_entity_poly.pdbx_seq_one_letter_code
_entity_poly.pdbx_strand_id
1 'polypeptide(L)'
;FNNNLQLIHIVNSEEIDISSYEWILSKPIIFKDNKTTQLKERYFIKTHFDIKKINSLFDNLSSLNVFQLLKLRDDYRSLGNSTREVDIHLHKLYSLPLFISIMTILSSIIMFNNKRNTSIIFHLLSGILFSVIVYYLSYLSYLMGENGKIPIIVSTYLPFMILILISLIGIVRLNEK
;
A
#
# COMPACT_ATOMS: atom_id res chain seq x y z
N PHE A 1 11.14 25.86 5.65
CA PHE A 1 12.44 25.22 5.84
C PHE A 1 13.45 25.79 4.86
N ASN A 2 14.73 25.90 5.27
CA ASN A 2 15.84 26.26 4.39
C ASN A 2 16.28 25.03 3.59
N ASN A 3 17.13 25.21 2.53
CA ASN A 3 17.73 24.11 1.74
C ASN A 3 18.42 23.04 2.61
N ASN A 4 18.76 23.34 3.85
CA ASN A 4 19.34 22.43 4.84
C ASN A 4 18.29 21.80 5.78
N LEU A 5 16.99 21.83 5.43
CA LEU A 5 15.87 21.33 6.23
C LEU A 5 15.74 21.95 7.65
N GLN A 6 16.31 23.13 7.86
CA GLN A 6 16.15 23.85 9.13
C GLN A 6 14.84 24.63 9.13
N LEU A 7 14.10 24.56 10.24
CA LEU A 7 12.86 25.30 10.46
C LEU A 7 13.19 26.81 10.56
N ILE A 8 12.66 27.60 9.63
CA ILE A 8 12.90 29.06 9.62
C ILE A 8 11.82 29.79 10.42
N HIS A 9 10.57 29.44 10.18
CA HIS A 9 9.41 30.02 10.86
C HIS A 9 8.21 29.08 10.75
N ILE A 10 7.30 29.24 11.69
CA ILE A 10 6.00 28.55 11.70
C ILE A 10 4.94 29.59 11.41
N VAL A 11 4.05 29.30 10.47
CA VAL A 11 2.90 30.16 10.16
C VAL A 11 1.64 29.40 10.55
N ASN A 12 0.84 30.01 11.42
CA ASN A 12 -0.47 29.52 11.80
C ASN A 12 -1.54 30.46 11.26
N SER A 13 -2.66 29.93 10.75
CA SER A 13 -3.73 30.73 10.16
C SER A 13 -5.08 30.09 10.49
N GLU A 14 -6.12 30.91 10.65
CA GLU A 14 -7.49 30.42 10.89
C GLU A 14 -8.06 29.72 9.67
N GLU A 15 -7.78 30.28 8.47
CA GLU A 15 -8.25 29.77 7.18
C GLU A 15 -7.12 29.83 6.17
N ILE A 16 -7.03 28.79 5.34
CA ILE A 16 -6.07 28.70 4.24
C ILE A 16 -6.82 28.28 2.99
N ASP A 17 -6.75 29.11 1.95
CA ASP A 17 -7.20 28.70 0.61
C ASP A 17 -6.06 27.99 -0.11
N ILE A 18 -6.27 26.69 -0.41
CA ILE A 18 -5.31 25.78 -1.03
C ILE A 18 -5.71 25.42 -2.46
N SER A 19 -6.63 26.15 -3.06
CA SER A 19 -7.18 25.86 -4.40
C SER A 19 -6.15 25.97 -5.52
N SER A 20 -5.05 26.69 -5.29
CA SER A 20 -3.98 26.93 -6.26
C SER A 20 -2.60 26.64 -5.66
N TYR A 21 -1.55 26.71 -6.51
CA TYR A 21 -0.16 26.62 -6.07
C TYR A 21 0.32 27.81 -5.23
N GLU A 22 -0.51 28.84 -5.06
CA GLU A 22 -0.31 29.95 -4.16
C GLU A 22 -1.36 29.86 -3.06
N TRP A 23 -0.94 29.42 -1.88
CA TRP A 23 -1.84 29.34 -0.74
C TRP A 23 -2.06 30.72 -0.14
N ILE A 24 -3.31 31.07 0.08
CA ILE A 24 -3.72 32.35 0.64
C ILE A 24 -4.11 32.11 2.09
N LEU A 25 -3.32 32.64 3.01
CA LEU A 25 -3.56 32.54 4.47
C LEU A 25 -4.30 33.79 4.94
N SER A 26 -5.41 33.60 5.64
CA SER A 26 -6.18 34.67 6.27
C SER A 26 -5.72 34.85 7.71
N LYS A 27 -5.38 36.10 8.11
CA LYS A 27 -4.92 36.47 9.45
C LYS A 27 -3.77 35.58 9.98
N PRO A 28 -2.66 35.43 9.27
CA PRO A 28 -1.59 34.54 9.69
C PRO A 28 -0.84 35.07 10.91
N ILE A 29 -0.46 34.18 11.81
CA ILE A 29 0.42 34.38 12.93
C ILE A 29 1.75 33.73 12.62
N ILE A 30 2.81 34.52 12.52
CA ILE A 30 4.15 34.04 12.19
C ILE A 30 4.95 33.91 13.49
N PHE A 31 5.49 32.73 13.75
CA PHE A 31 6.40 32.46 14.85
C PHE A 31 7.83 32.36 14.29
N LYS A 32 8.66 33.33 14.63
CA LYS A 32 10.07 33.36 14.21
C LYS A 32 10.93 33.81 15.42
N ASP A 33 12.00 33.07 15.73
CA ASP A 33 13.00 33.40 16.76
C ASP A 33 12.38 33.86 18.11
N ASN A 34 11.41 33.09 18.64
CA ASN A 34 10.64 33.40 19.85
C ASN A 34 9.80 34.68 19.76
N LYS A 35 9.62 35.30 18.63
CA LYS A 35 8.75 36.45 18.42
C LYS A 35 7.51 36.02 17.65
N THR A 36 6.35 36.47 18.11
CA THR A 36 5.07 36.25 17.46
C THR A 36 4.67 37.54 16.75
N THR A 37 4.48 37.46 15.42
CA THR A 37 4.01 38.60 14.61
C THR A 37 2.69 38.22 13.97
N GLN A 38 1.64 38.93 14.30
CA GLN A 38 0.34 38.76 13.65
C GLN A 38 0.22 39.76 12.50
N LEU A 39 0.02 39.24 11.28
CA LEU A 39 -0.22 40.06 10.11
C LEU A 39 -1.73 40.27 9.93
N LYS A 40 -2.13 41.50 9.68
CA LYS A 40 -3.54 41.87 9.43
C LYS A 40 -3.94 41.61 7.96
N GLU A 41 -2.96 41.42 7.07
CA GLU A 41 -3.15 41.25 5.63
C GLU A 41 -3.03 39.77 5.25
N ARG A 42 -3.53 39.44 4.04
CA ARG A 42 -3.39 38.12 3.44
C ARG A 42 -1.92 37.82 3.17
N TYR A 43 -1.49 36.63 3.55
CA TYR A 43 -0.13 36.17 3.29
C TYR A 43 -0.14 35.07 2.24
N PHE A 44 0.73 35.20 1.23
CA PHE A 44 0.80 34.29 0.11
C PHE A 44 2.03 33.39 0.25
N ILE A 45 1.81 32.09 0.18
CA ILE A 45 2.89 31.08 0.20
C ILE A 45 2.87 30.36 -1.14
N LYS A 46 3.94 30.48 -1.93
CA LYS A 46 4.15 29.65 -3.10
C LYS A 46 4.52 28.23 -2.68
N THR A 47 3.76 27.26 -3.12
CA THR A 47 3.94 25.87 -2.80
C THR A 47 3.78 25.00 -4.05
N HIS A 48 4.37 23.82 -4.05
CA HIS A 48 4.16 22.81 -5.09
C HIS A 48 2.96 21.90 -4.80
N PHE A 49 2.17 22.23 -3.76
CA PHE A 49 1.01 21.46 -3.33
C PHE A 49 -0.27 22.14 -3.82
N ASP A 50 -1.05 21.41 -4.57
CA ASP A 50 -2.39 21.74 -5.00
C ASP A 50 -3.39 20.84 -4.25
N ILE A 51 -4.64 21.27 -4.12
CA ILE A 51 -5.73 20.51 -3.48
C ILE A 51 -5.88 19.11 -4.07
N LYS A 52 -5.66 18.97 -5.40
CA LYS A 52 -5.67 17.66 -6.07
C LYS A 52 -4.57 16.73 -5.55
N LYS A 53 -3.39 17.28 -5.32
CA LYS A 53 -2.23 16.55 -4.80
C LYS A 53 -2.42 16.16 -3.33
N ILE A 54 -3.04 17.03 -2.55
CA ILE A 54 -3.40 16.75 -1.16
C ILE A 54 -4.47 15.66 -1.11
N ASN A 55 -5.55 15.77 -1.89
CA ASN A 55 -6.62 14.78 -1.91
C ASN A 55 -6.11 13.40 -2.37
N SER A 56 -5.17 13.35 -3.32
CA SER A 56 -4.58 12.07 -3.75
C SER A 56 -3.82 11.33 -2.64
N LEU A 57 -3.37 12.03 -1.59
CA LEU A 57 -2.73 11.42 -0.43
C LEU A 57 -3.73 10.71 0.50
N PHE A 58 -5.01 11.08 0.42
CA PHE A 58 -6.09 10.48 1.20
C PHE A 58 -6.94 9.50 0.39
N ASP A 59 -6.65 9.34 -0.92
CA ASP A 59 -7.35 8.39 -1.77
C ASP A 59 -7.10 6.95 -1.29
N ASN A 60 -8.14 6.13 -1.40
CA ASN A 60 -8.01 4.71 -1.09
C ASN A 60 -7.13 4.03 -2.14
N LEU A 61 -5.96 3.55 -1.73
CA LEU A 61 -4.98 2.87 -2.59
C LEU A 61 -5.58 1.74 -3.42
N SER A 62 -6.60 1.07 -2.89
CA SER A 62 -7.27 -0.05 -3.57
C SER A 62 -8.11 0.38 -4.78
N SER A 63 -8.48 1.67 -4.87
CA SER A 63 -9.26 2.21 -5.99
C SER A 63 -8.40 2.75 -7.13
N LEU A 64 -7.08 2.90 -6.89
CA LEU A 64 -6.15 3.49 -7.84
C LEU A 64 -5.61 2.44 -8.81
N ASN A 65 -5.49 2.83 -10.08
CA ASN A 65 -4.81 2.02 -11.08
C ASN A 65 -3.27 2.12 -10.94
N VAL A 66 -2.53 1.23 -11.62
CA VAL A 66 -1.06 1.17 -11.53
C VAL A 66 -0.40 2.50 -11.86
N PHE A 67 -0.88 3.23 -12.88
CA PHE A 67 -0.31 4.52 -13.27
C PHE A 67 -0.55 5.62 -12.22
N GLN A 68 -1.72 5.61 -11.60
CA GLN A 68 -2.05 6.53 -10.51
C GLN A 68 -1.21 6.23 -9.27
N LEU A 69 -0.99 4.95 -8.95
CA LEU A 69 -0.11 4.53 -7.86
C LEU A 69 1.34 4.94 -8.08
N LEU A 70 1.87 4.80 -9.30
CA LEU A 70 3.22 5.26 -9.62
C LEU A 70 3.36 6.77 -9.43
N LYS A 71 2.37 7.55 -9.89
CA LYS A 71 2.35 8.99 -9.68
C LYS A 71 2.25 9.35 -8.21
N LEU A 72 1.38 8.67 -7.46
CA LEU A 72 1.23 8.87 -6.03
C LEU A 72 2.53 8.56 -5.27
N ARG A 73 3.25 7.50 -5.66
CA ARG A 73 4.56 7.17 -5.12
C ARG A 73 5.56 8.31 -5.29
N ASP A 74 5.62 8.90 -6.49
CA ASP A 74 6.53 10.02 -6.78
C ASP A 74 6.12 11.27 -5.99
N ASP A 75 4.82 11.50 -5.83
CA ASP A 75 4.28 12.56 -4.98
C ASP A 75 4.67 12.37 -3.52
N TYR A 76 4.50 11.18 -2.94
CA TYR A 76 4.93 10.86 -1.56
C TYR A 76 6.43 11.09 -1.39
N ARG A 77 7.23 10.62 -2.36
CA ARG A 77 8.69 10.80 -2.33
C ARG A 77 9.10 12.27 -2.36
N SER A 78 8.43 13.09 -3.18
CA SER A 78 8.70 14.53 -3.27
C SER A 78 8.37 15.29 -1.98
N LEU A 79 7.45 14.73 -1.16
CA LEU A 79 7.01 15.25 0.13
C LEU A 79 7.88 14.79 1.29
N GLY A 80 8.85 13.89 1.07
CA GLY A 80 9.61 13.25 2.14
C GLY A 80 8.80 12.25 2.95
N ASN A 81 7.60 11.87 2.49
CA ASN A 81 6.76 10.87 3.13
C ASN A 81 7.21 9.46 2.78
N SER A 82 6.84 8.50 3.64
CA SER A 82 7.12 7.09 3.39
C SER A 82 6.31 6.56 2.21
N THR A 83 6.98 6.03 1.19
CA THR A 83 6.34 5.39 0.03
C THR A 83 6.00 3.93 0.28
N ARG A 84 6.28 3.41 1.47
CA ARG A 84 6.25 1.98 1.79
C ARG A 84 4.91 1.32 1.52
N GLU A 85 3.81 1.96 1.92
CA GLU A 85 2.46 1.45 1.70
C GLU A 85 2.12 1.36 0.21
N VAL A 86 2.45 2.42 -0.55
CA VAL A 86 2.26 2.46 -2.00
C VAL A 86 3.12 1.41 -2.70
N ASP A 87 4.38 1.24 -2.28
CA ASP A 87 5.29 0.25 -2.85
C ASP A 87 4.78 -1.18 -2.62
N ILE A 88 4.29 -1.50 -1.42
CA ILE A 88 3.69 -2.81 -1.12
C ILE A 88 2.47 -3.05 -2.00
N HIS A 89 1.60 -2.04 -2.16
CA HIS A 89 0.41 -2.16 -3.00
C HIS A 89 0.77 -2.39 -4.48
N LEU A 90 1.78 -1.71 -4.99
CA LEU A 90 2.32 -1.95 -6.34
C LEU A 90 2.86 -3.38 -6.49
N HIS A 91 3.68 -3.85 -5.55
CA HIS A 91 4.18 -5.23 -5.57
C HIS A 91 3.06 -6.26 -5.51
N LYS A 92 2.01 -5.99 -4.73
CA LYS A 92 0.80 -6.83 -4.68
C LYS A 92 0.12 -6.92 -6.05
N LEU A 93 -0.05 -5.80 -6.75
CA LEU A 93 -0.63 -5.78 -8.09
C LEU A 93 0.22 -6.54 -9.11
N TYR A 94 1.54 -6.35 -9.10
CA TYR A 94 2.45 -7.08 -9.98
C TYR A 94 2.50 -8.58 -9.70
N SER A 95 2.29 -8.98 -8.46
CA SER A 95 2.28 -10.40 -8.06
C SER A 95 0.95 -11.11 -8.34
N LEU A 96 -0.12 -10.38 -8.67
CA LEU A 96 -1.45 -10.95 -8.95
C LEU A 96 -1.45 -12.08 -10.00
N PRO A 97 -0.82 -11.94 -11.18
CA PRO A 97 -0.80 -13.02 -12.17
C PRO A 97 -0.13 -14.29 -11.64
N LEU A 98 0.98 -14.11 -10.89
CA LEU A 98 1.69 -15.23 -10.24
C LEU A 98 0.79 -15.90 -9.20
N PHE A 99 0.10 -15.13 -8.39
CA PHE A 99 -0.84 -15.63 -7.38
C PHE A 99 -1.94 -16.49 -8.01
N ILE A 100 -2.59 -15.99 -9.07
CA ILE A 100 -3.66 -16.71 -9.79
C ILE A 100 -3.12 -18.02 -10.36
N SER A 101 -1.93 -18.02 -10.95
CA SER A 101 -1.29 -19.23 -11.51
C SER A 101 -1.03 -20.28 -10.42
N ILE A 102 -0.48 -19.90 -9.29
CA ILE A 102 -0.22 -20.82 -8.16
C ILE A 102 -1.54 -21.37 -7.60
N MET A 103 -2.54 -20.52 -7.41
CA MET A 103 -3.85 -20.93 -6.91
C MET A 103 -4.57 -21.91 -7.85
N THR A 104 -4.40 -21.73 -9.16
CA THR A 104 -4.93 -22.67 -10.17
C THR A 104 -4.27 -24.05 -10.06
N ILE A 105 -2.95 -24.08 -9.91
CA ILE A 105 -2.22 -25.34 -9.70
C ILE A 105 -2.69 -26.04 -8.41
N LEU A 106 -2.78 -25.30 -7.31
CA LEU A 106 -3.24 -25.86 -6.03
C LEU A 106 -4.67 -26.38 -6.09
N SER A 107 -5.57 -25.66 -6.76
CA SER A 107 -6.95 -26.11 -6.98
C SER A 107 -6.99 -27.41 -7.79
N SER A 108 -6.15 -27.54 -8.82
CA SER A 108 -6.02 -28.76 -9.60
C SER A 108 -5.52 -29.93 -8.75
N ILE A 109 -4.51 -29.72 -7.90
CA ILE A 109 -3.98 -30.74 -6.99
C ILE A 109 -5.08 -31.23 -6.03
N ILE A 110 -5.85 -30.33 -5.43
CA ILE A 110 -6.95 -30.68 -4.52
C ILE A 110 -8.00 -31.52 -5.26
N MET A 111 -8.31 -31.18 -6.50
CA MET A 111 -9.30 -31.88 -7.31
C MET A 111 -8.83 -33.26 -7.76
N PHE A 112 -7.58 -33.39 -8.22
CA PHE A 112 -7.03 -34.67 -8.69
C PHE A 112 -6.68 -35.65 -7.56
N ASN A 113 -6.44 -35.16 -6.33
CA ASN A 113 -6.18 -36.00 -5.19
C ASN A 113 -7.45 -36.69 -4.64
N ASN A 114 -8.55 -36.63 -5.39
CA ASN A 114 -9.84 -37.17 -5.01
C ASN A 114 -9.81 -38.71 -5.02
N LYS A 115 -10.00 -39.34 -3.87
CA LYS A 115 -10.36 -40.75 -3.81
C LYS A 115 -11.83 -40.89 -4.25
N ARG A 116 -12.11 -41.85 -5.09
CA ARG A 116 -13.38 -42.15 -5.77
C ARG A 116 -14.64 -42.13 -4.87
N ASN A 117 -14.48 -42.03 -3.57
CA ASN A 117 -15.54 -42.15 -2.56
C ASN A 117 -15.73 -40.89 -1.69
N THR A 118 -15.05 -39.77 -1.98
CA THR A 118 -15.21 -38.51 -1.19
C THR A 118 -16.27 -37.63 -1.82
N SER A 119 -17.11 -37.04 -0.95
CA SER A 119 -18.17 -36.12 -1.36
C SER A 119 -17.60 -34.84 -1.99
N ILE A 120 -18.20 -34.38 -3.10
CA ILE A 120 -17.87 -33.10 -3.76
C ILE A 120 -17.91 -31.93 -2.76
N ILE A 121 -18.84 -31.98 -1.80
CA ILE A 121 -19.00 -30.96 -0.76
C ILE A 121 -17.72 -30.86 0.10
N PHE A 122 -17.07 -31.99 0.40
CA PHE A 122 -15.84 -31.99 1.19
C PHE A 122 -14.70 -31.27 0.45
N HIS A 123 -14.57 -31.46 -0.85
CA HIS A 123 -13.55 -30.76 -1.66
C HIS A 123 -13.82 -29.25 -1.77
N LEU A 124 -15.10 -28.89 -1.93
CA LEU A 124 -15.49 -27.48 -1.93
C LEU A 124 -15.17 -26.80 -0.59
N LEU A 125 -15.52 -27.43 0.53
CA LEU A 125 -15.24 -26.94 1.87
C LEU A 125 -13.73 -26.83 2.13
N SER A 126 -12.95 -27.82 1.72
CA SER A 126 -11.50 -27.81 1.89
C SER A 126 -10.84 -26.69 1.07
N GLY A 127 -11.32 -26.43 -0.16
CA GLY A 127 -10.86 -25.33 -0.99
C GLY A 127 -11.16 -23.96 -0.39
N ILE A 128 -12.37 -23.78 0.14
CA ILE A 128 -12.78 -22.53 0.83
C ILE A 128 -11.91 -22.32 2.08
N LEU A 129 -11.75 -23.34 2.92
CA LEU A 129 -10.93 -23.25 4.13
C LEU A 129 -9.49 -22.88 3.78
N PHE A 130 -8.93 -23.53 2.75
CA PHE A 130 -7.57 -23.26 2.30
C PHE A 130 -7.43 -21.82 1.78
N SER A 131 -8.39 -21.29 1.01
CA SER A 131 -8.34 -19.93 0.51
C SER A 131 -8.39 -18.89 1.64
N VAL A 132 -9.14 -19.15 2.70
CA VAL A 132 -9.19 -18.30 3.90
C VAL A 132 -7.83 -18.28 4.60
N ILE A 133 -7.19 -19.44 4.77
CA ILE A 133 -5.84 -19.54 5.37
C ILE A 133 -4.84 -18.72 4.55
N VAL A 134 -4.84 -18.88 3.22
CA VAL A 134 -3.94 -18.16 2.31
C VAL A 134 -4.18 -16.65 2.40
N TYR A 135 -5.44 -16.22 2.46
CA TYR A 135 -5.79 -14.82 2.61
C TYR A 135 -5.20 -14.22 3.90
N TYR A 136 -5.42 -14.86 5.04
CA TYR A 136 -4.87 -14.38 6.32
C TYR A 136 -3.35 -14.39 6.36
N LEU A 137 -2.70 -15.41 5.80
CA LEU A 137 -1.25 -15.47 5.69
C LEU A 137 -0.70 -14.29 4.88
N SER A 138 -1.31 -14.01 3.74
CA SER A 138 -0.94 -12.87 2.89
C SER A 138 -1.20 -11.55 3.60
N TYR A 139 -2.35 -11.39 4.24
CA TYR A 139 -2.71 -10.18 4.98
C TYR A 139 -1.71 -9.86 6.10
N LEU A 140 -1.38 -10.86 6.93
CA LEU A 140 -0.39 -10.68 8.01
C LEU A 140 0.99 -10.30 7.47
N SER A 141 1.42 -10.93 6.37
CA SER A 141 2.70 -10.61 5.73
C SER A 141 2.73 -9.17 5.23
N TYR A 142 1.67 -8.68 4.58
CA TYR A 142 1.57 -7.30 4.13
C TYR A 142 1.57 -6.32 5.29
N LEU A 143 0.81 -6.59 6.34
CA LEU A 143 0.76 -5.74 7.54
C LEU A 143 2.14 -5.59 8.20
N MET A 144 2.92 -6.68 8.26
CA MET A 144 4.29 -6.63 8.78
C MET A 144 5.22 -5.81 7.88
N GLY A 145 5.00 -5.85 6.56
CA GLY A 145 5.71 -5.02 5.59
C GLY A 145 5.39 -3.55 5.73
N GLU A 146 4.11 -3.18 5.80
CA GLU A 146 3.64 -1.80 5.99
C GLU A 146 4.19 -1.17 7.27
N ASN A 147 4.19 -1.92 8.36
CA ASN A 147 4.74 -1.49 9.65
C ASN A 147 6.28 -1.47 9.70
N GLY A 148 6.96 -1.79 8.62
CA GLY A 148 8.43 -1.75 8.56
C GLY A 148 9.15 -2.87 9.29
N LYS A 149 8.45 -3.88 9.78
CA LYS A 149 9.05 -5.00 10.51
C LYS A 149 9.85 -5.93 9.61
N ILE A 150 9.45 -6.02 8.34
CA ILE A 150 10.14 -6.84 7.33
C ILE A 150 10.30 -6.04 6.02
N PRO A 151 11.29 -6.38 5.17
CA PRO A 151 11.46 -5.76 3.86
C PRO A 151 10.22 -5.96 2.98
N ILE A 152 9.90 -4.97 2.14
CA ILE A 152 8.72 -4.97 1.25
C ILE A 152 8.67 -6.22 0.36
N ILE A 153 9.82 -6.57 -0.24
CA ILE A 153 9.92 -7.75 -1.11
C ILE A 153 9.55 -9.03 -0.34
N VAL A 154 10.10 -9.20 0.87
CA VAL A 154 9.81 -10.38 1.69
C VAL A 154 8.33 -10.41 2.07
N SER A 155 7.75 -9.29 2.49
CA SER A 155 6.34 -9.22 2.88
C SER A 155 5.39 -9.61 1.76
N THR A 156 5.74 -9.27 0.51
CA THR A 156 4.89 -9.56 -0.65
C THR A 156 5.08 -10.99 -1.15
N TYR A 157 6.32 -11.48 -1.24
CA TYR A 157 6.61 -12.75 -1.92
C TYR A 157 6.69 -13.96 -0.98
N LEU A 158 6.84 -13.78 0.34
CA LEU A 158 6.88 -14.88 1.31
C LEU A 158 5.64 -15.79 1.24
N PRO A 159 4.41 -15.29 1.20
CA PRO A 159 3.23 -16.16 1.06
C PRO A 159 3.28 -17.01 -0.21
N PHE A 160 3.75 -16.43 -1.33
CA PHE A 160 3.85 -17.15 -2.61
C PHE A 160 4.90 -18.26 -2.56
N MET A 161 6.04 -18.02 -1.91
CA MET A 161 7.07 -19.06 -1.73
C MET A 161 6.51 -20.26 -0.97
N ILE A 162 5.74 -20.02 0.09
CA ILE A 162 5.08 -21.09 0.86
C ILE A 162 4.10 -21.85 -0.03
N LEU A 163 3.27 -21.15 -0.82
CA LEU A 163 2.29 -21.76 -1.71
C LEU A 163 2.96 -22.58 -2.83
N ILE A 164 4.08 -22.09 -3.38
CA ILE A 164 4.87 -22.83 -4.38
C ILE A 164 5.40 -24.13 -3.76
N LEU A 165 5.96 -24.10 -2.55
CA LEU A 165 6.46 -25.29 -1.88
C LEU A 165 5.33 -26.32 -1.64
N ILE A 166 4.17 -25.85 -1.19
CA ILE A 166 2.99 -26.74 -1.02
C ILE A 166 2.56 -27.33 -2.36
N SER A 167 2.55 -26.53 -3.43
CA SER A 167 2.22 -27.01 -4.78
C SER A 167 3.20 -28.08 -5.26
N LEU A 168 4.50 -27.86 -5.09
CA LEU A 168 5.52 -28.84 -5.50
C LEU A 168 5.36 -30.16 -4.74
N ILE A 169 5.18 -30.11 -3.43
CA ILE A 169 4.91 -31.30 -2.62
C ILE A 169 3.64 -32.02 -3.09
N GLY A 170 2.59 -31.25 -3.40
CA GLY A 170 1.34 -31.80 -3.89
C GLY A 170 1.46 -32.50 -5.23
N ILE A 171 2.22 -31.91 -6.19
CA ILE A 171 2.49 -32.51 -7.51
C ILE A 171 3.28 -33.82 -7.37
N VAL A 172 4.36 -33.82 -6.58
CA VAL A 172 5.16 -35.02 -6.35
C VAL A 172 4.30 -36.14 -5.77
N ARG A 173 3.50 -35.83 -4.77
CA ARG A 173 2.61 -36.82 -4.14
C ARG A 173 1.51 -37.34 -5.06
N LEU A 174 1.08 -36.56 -6.05
CA LEU A 174 0.16 -37.00 -7.09
C LEU A 174 0.82 -37.97 -8.08
N ASN A 175 2.10 -37.75 -8.40
CA ASN A 175 2.84 -38.56 -9.36
C ASN A 175 3.29 -39.92 -8.78
N GLU A 176 3.35 -40.05 -7.45
CA GLU A 176 3.71 -41.28 -6.75
C GLU A 176 2.51 -42.23 -6.51
N LYS A 177 1.29 -41.80 -6.88
CA LYS A 177 0.06 -42.61 -6.81
C LYS A 177 -0.32 -43.24 -8.13
#